data_8b728ab7861e305b3d5046f879bd8978
#
_entry.id   8b728ab7861e305b3d5046f879bd8978
#
_cell.length_a   1.000
_cell.length_b   1.000
_cell.length_c   1.000
_cell.angle_alpha   90.00
_cell.angle_beta   90.00
_cell.angle_gamma   90.00
#
_symmetry.space_group_name_H-M   'P 1'
#
loop_
_entity.id
_entity.type
_entity.pdbx_description
1 polymer ?
#
loop_
_entity_poly.entity_id
_entity_poly.type
_entity_poly.pdbx_seq_one_letter_code
_entity_poly.pdbx_strand_id
1 'polypeptide(L)'
;ISLYITPMLGKKSKMVLLSFMICSAAISTVLADIPTTIILSGIGYTLLKENGCLPGKSKFGRSMMMGIPIAACLGGFATPVGSGINVLCINLLKNIAGQDVTFLQWTLIGAPLAVALTLLAWFILTVMVKPEIEEVQGLDNVKEKRKELGSLTGDEKKFSVIFGITLLLWLTQTWTKLDLTLISLTCSAVFFLPKVDLIDWKKAVDATGWAGLLIVGASNALAMILSQQGSAEWISNQFLGGLVGSSMLSIMLVVTAFGLFIHFLVPVGNAVLAVCVPLIVILADKAGINPMYLVL
;
A
#
# COMPACT_ATOMS: atom_id res chain seq x y z
N ILE A 1 7.09 0.70 -16.35
CA ILE A 1 6.61 1.97 -15.81
C ILE A 1 7.78 2.89 -15.48
N SER A 2 8.75 2.48 -14.62
CA SER A 2 9.90 3.33 -14.24
C SER A 2 10.70 3.82 -15.45
N LEU A 3 10.97 2.96 -16.44
CA LEU A 3 11.67 3.27 -17.69
C LEU A 3 10.93 4.31 -18.58
N TYR A 4 9.63 4.52 -18.33
CA TYR A 4 8.82 5.52 -19.05
C TYR A 4 8.77 6.86 -18.30
N ILE A 5 8.59 6.84 -16.99
CA ILE A 5 8.36 8.04 -16.18
C ILE A 5 9.67 8.80 -15.92
N THR A 6 10.76 8.09 -15.64
CA THR A 6 12.05 8.72 -15.29
C THR A 6 12.57 9.68 -16.38
N PRO A 7 12.55 9.35 -17.69
CA PRO A 7 13.00 10.29 -18.71
C PRO A 7 12.08 11.48 -18.95
N MET A 8 10.81 11.41 -18.52
CA MET A 8 9.83 12.48 -18.74
C MET A 8 9.98 13.65 -17.77
N LEU A 9 10.46 13.40 -16.55
CA LEU A 9 10.56 14.43 -15.51
C LEU A 9 11.92 15.15 -15.50
N GLY A 10 12.89 14.70 -16.31
CA GLY A 10 14.19 15.35 -16.51
C GLY A 10 15.34 14.75 -15.72
N LYS A 11 16.55 15.30 -15.91
CA LYS A 11 17.81 14.76 -15.37
C LYS A 11 18.17 15.30 -13.98
N LYS A 12 17.44 16.28 -13.47
CA LYS A 12 17.72 16.84 -12.12
C LYS A 12 17.47 15.79 -11.04
N SER A 13 18.40 15.63 -10.12
CA SER A 13 18.35 14.60 -9.06
C SER A 13 17.05 14.60 -8.26
N LYS A 14 16.47 15.77 -7.96
CA LYS A 14 15.17 15.89 -7.29
C LYS A 14 14.01 15.32 -8.13
N MET A 15 14.05 15.54 -9.46
CA MET A 15 13.03 15.02 -10.37
C MET A 15 13.19 13.51 -10.61
N VAL A 16 14.42 13.01 -10.62
CA VAL A 16 14.70 11.58 -10.68
C VAL A 16 14.17 10.88 -9.42
N LEU A 17 14.40 11.48 -8.23
CA LEU A 17 13.81 10.98 -6.98
C LEU A 17 12.28 10.94 -7.07
N LEU A 18 11.65 12.03 -7.53
CA LEU A 18 10.19 12.07 -7.71
C LEU A 18 9.70 10.98 -8.67
N SER A 19 10.40 10.77 -9.77
CA SER A 19 10.08 9.72 -10.74
C SER A 19 10.07 8.34 -10.10
N PHE A 20 11.10 8.00 -9.33
CA PHE A 20 11.17 6.74 -8.61
C PHE A 20 10.07 6.61 -7.57
N MET A 21 9.77 7.68 -6.84
CA MET A 21 8.68 7.69 -5.85
C MET A 21 7.30 7.53 -6.51
N ILE A 22 7.02 8.24 -7.61
CA ILE A 22 5.77 8.07 -8.35
C ILE A 22 5.65 6.65 -8.92
N CYS A 23 6.74 6.12 -9.49
CA CYS A 23 6.75 4.73 -9.99
C CYS A 23 6.49 3.74 -8.86
N SER A 24 7.14 3.95 -7.71
CA SER A 24 6.97 3.10 -6.53
C SER A 24 5.53 3.12 -6.03
N ALA A 25 4.96 4.31 -5.85
CA ALA A 25 3.57 4.46 -5.46
C ALA A 25 2.61 3.82 -6.47
N ALA A 26 2.78 4.10 -7.77
CA ALA A 26 1.91 3.57 -8.82
C ALA A 26 1.96 2.03 -8.93
N ILE A 27 3.13 1.43 -8.83
CA ILE A 27 3.27 -0.03 -8.87
C ILE A 27 2.68 -0.65 -7.60
N SER A 28 2.89 -0.02 -6.45
CA SER A 28 2.41 -0.53 -5.16
C SER A 28 0.89 -0.47 -5.01
N THR A 29 0.17 0.29 -5.84
CA THR A 29 -1.31 0.23 -5.86
C THR A 29 -1.85 -1.16 -6.19
N VAL A 30 -1.02 -1.99 -6.82
CA VAL A 30 -1.39 -3.31 -7.35
C VAL A 30 -0.49 -4.42 -6.81
N LEU A 31 0.82 -4.18 -6.83
CA LEU A 31 1.81 -5.05 -6.20
C LEU A 31 2.02 -4.58 -4.77
N ALA A 32 2.07 -5.51 -3.83
CA ALA A 32 2.36 -5.15 -2.43
C ALA A 32 3.64 -4.32 -2.30
N ASP A 33 3.71 -3.51 -1.27
CA ASP A 33 4.78 -2.54 -0.98
C ASP A 33 6.19 -3.18 -0.89
N ILE A 34 6.32 -4.36 -0.29
CA ILE A 34 7.61 -5.05 -0.14
C ILE A 34 8.20 -5.47 -1.49
N PRO A 35 7.52 -6.23 -2.38
CA PRO A 35 8.04 -6.56 -3.70
C PRO A 35 8.36 -5.33 -4.53
N THR A 36 7.51 -4.31 -4.50
CA THR A 36 7.73 -3.04 -5.20
C THR A 36 9.02 -2.37 -4.74
N THR A 37 9.22 -2.30 -3.43
CA THR A 37 10.43 -1.73 -2.82
C THR A 37 11.68 -2.48 -3.26
N ILE A 38 11.68 -3.80 -3.24
CA ILE A 38 12.83 -4.63 -3.62
C ILE A 38 13.21 -4.37 -5.08
N ILE A 39 12.23 -4.40 -5.99
CA ILE A 39 12.46 -4.22 -7.42
C ILE A 39 13.02 -2.83 -7.72
N LEU A 40 12.37 -1.78 -7.21
CA LEU A 40 12.77 -0.40 -7.51
C LEU A 40 14.04 0.02 -6.77
N SER A 41 14.29 -0.49 -5.57
CA SER A 41 15.56 -0.27 -4.88
C SER A 41 16.74 -0.88 -5.63
N GLY A 42 16.57 -2.06 -6.25
CA GLY A 42 17.60 -2.67 -7.10
C GLY A 42 17.93 -1.81 -8.33
N ILE A 43 16.90 -1.27 -9.00
CA ILE A 43 17.08 -0.36 -10.14
C ILE A 43 17.73 0.95 -9.68
N GLY A 44 17.22 1.52 -8.57
CA GLY A 44 17.78 2.75 -7.97
C GLY A 44 19.23 2.58 -7.56
N TYR A 45 19.60 1.46 -6.96
CA TYR A 45 20.99 1.17 -6.57
C TYR A 45 21.92 1.14 -7.77
N THR A 46 21.50 0.52 -8.89
CA THR A 46 22.29 0.50 -10.12
C THR A 46 22.55 1.92 -10.64
N LEU A 47 21.50 2.75 -10.68
CA LEU A 47 21.63 4.14 -11.09
C LEU A 47 22.55 4.95 -10.17
N LEU A 48 22.46 4.75 -8.86
CA LEU A 48 23.32 5.40 -7.88
C LEU A 48 24.79 5.01 -8.07
N LYS A 49 25.05 3.74 -8.35
CA LYS A 49 26.40 3.23 -8.63
C LYS A 49 27.01 3.86 -9.88
N GLU A 50 26.23 3.99 -10.97
CA GLU A 50 26.65 4.66 -12.21
C GLU A 50 26.99 6.14 -11.99
N ASN A 51 26.38 6.79 -10.98
CA ASN A 51 26.62 8.18 -10.61
C ASN A 51 27.68 8.34 -9.49
N GLY A 52 28.43 7.30 -9.15
CA GLY A 52 29.48 7.35 -8.12
C GLY A 52 28.97 7.57 -6.69
N CYS A 53 27.69 7.36 -6.45
CA CYS A 53 27.06 7.52 -5.15
C CYS A 53 27.45 6.35 -4.23
N LEU A 54 28.39 6.58 -3.32
CA LEU A 54 28.87 5.55 -2.39
C LEU A 54 27.85 5.28 -1.27
N PRO A 55 27.59 3.99 -0.93
CA PRO A 55 26.75 3.62 0.20
C PRO A 55 27.20 4.30 1.50
N GLY A 56 26.26 4.81 2.28
CA GLY A 56 26.50 5.48 3.56
C GLY A 56 27.06 6.91 3.47
N LYS A 57 27.56 7.35 2.31
CA LYS A 57 28.14 8.70 2.12
C LYS A 57 27.27 9.63 1.27
N SER A 58 26.60 9.12 0.24
CA SER A 58 25.78 9.91 -0.67
C SER A 58 24.46 10.34 -0.03
N LYS A 59 24.18 11.63 -0.07
CA LYS A 59 22.87 12.19 0.34
C LYS A 59 21.79 11.85 -0.68
N PHE A 60 22.08 11.90 -1.98
CA PHE A 60 21.16 11.48 -3.02
C PHE A 60 20.82 9.99 -2.89
N GLY A 61 21.80 9.14 -2.64
CA GLY A 61 21.59 7.73 -2.35
C GLY A 61 20.68 7.51 -1.14
N ARG A 62 20.88 8.28 -0.08
CA ARG A 62 20.02 8.21 1.12
C ARG A 62 18.59 8.61 0.80
N SER A 63 18.37 9.74 0.13
CA SER A 63 17.01 10.19 -0.22
C SER A 63 16.31 9.22 -1.15
N MET A 64 17.00 8.59 -2.11
CA MET A 64 16.43 7.59 -3.01
C MET A 64 16.05 6.30 -2.28
N MET A 65 16.96 5.75 -1.45
CA MET A 65 16.72 4.50 -0.70
C MET A 65 15.68 4.66 0.41
N MET A 66 15.42 5.87 0.88
CA MET A 66 14.29 6.20 1.78
C MET A 66 13.00 6.49 1.00
N GLY A 67 13.10 7.22 -0.10
CA GLY A 67 11.95 7.66 -0.88
C GLY A 67 11.19 6.50 -1.54
N ILE A 68 11.90 5.51 -2.08
CA ILE A 68 11.28 4.34 -2.73
C ILE A 68 10.36 3.56 -1.76
N PRO A 69 10.81 3.08 -0.58
CA PRO A 69 9.95 2.34 0.33
C PRO A 69 8.82 3.20 0.92
N ILE A 70 9.09 4.46 1.24
CA ILE A 70 8.04 5.39 1.71
C ILE A 70 6.94 5.51 0.66
N ALA A 71 7.30 5.75 -0.59
CA ALA A 71 6.33 5.88 -1.67
C ALA A 71 5.61 4.54 -1.98
N ALA A 72 6.28 3.40 -1.82
CA ALA A 72 5.64 2.09 -1.93
C ALA A 72 4.56 1.90 -0.84
N CYS A 73 4.86 2.19 0.41
CA CYS A 73 3.88 2.13 1.50
C CYS A 73 2.69 3.05 1.24
N LEU A 74 2.94 4.30 0.83
CA LEU A 74 1.88 5.26 0.54
C LEU A 74 1.03 4.84 -0.67
N GLY A 75 1.66 4.30 -1.73
CA GLY A 75 0.96 3.75 -2.89
C GLY A 75 0.15 2.51 -2.56
N GLY A 76 0.67 1.65 -1.68
CA GLY A 76 -0.03 0.47 -1.18
C GLY A 76 -1.34 0.79 -0.46
N PHE A 77 -1.43 1.96 0.16
CA PHE A 77 -2.68 2.44 0.78
C PHE A 77 -3.75 2.85 -0.24
N ALA A 78 -3.37 3.20 -1.47
CA ALA A 78 -4.27 3.78 -2.47
C ALA A 78 -5.44 2.86 -2.88
N THR A 79 -5.25 1.54 -2.84
CA THR A 79 -6.28 0.55 -3.21
C THR A 79 -6.40 -0.56 -2.17
N PRO A 80 -7.55 -1.25 -2.08
CA PRO A 80 -7.70 -2.39 -1.17
C PRO A 80 -6.64 -3.48 -1.35
N VAL A 81 -6.18 -3.71 -2.57
CA VAL A 81 -5.27 -4.81 -2.91
C VAL A 81 -3.80 -4.42 -2.85
N GLY A 82 -3.49 -3.14 -2.71
CA GLY A 82 -2.11 -2.65 -2.61
C GLY A 82 -1.40 -3.10 -1.32
N SER A 83 -2.14 -3.45 -0.26
CA SER A 83 -1.57 -3.99 0.97
C SER A 83 -2.53 -4.96 1.67
N GLY A 84 -1.99 -6.03 2.26
CA GLY A 84 -2.77 -6.95 3.09
C GLY A 84 -3.40 -6.30 4.33
N ILE A 85 -2.81 -5.20 4.81
CA ILE A 85 -3.33 -4.38 5.91
C ILE A 85 -4.68 -3.78 5.53
N ASN A 86 -4.86 -3.30 4.30
CA ASN A 86 -6.11 -2.70 3.82
C ASN A 86 -7.24 -3.75 3.81
N VAL A 87 -6.95 -4.97 3.33
CA VAL A 87 -7.91 -6.08 3.32
C VAL A 87 -8.31 -6.45 4.75
N LEU A 88 -7.36 -6.50 5.68
CA LEU A 88 -7.65 -6.74 7.09
C LEU A 88 -8.57 -5.64 7.65
N CYS A 89 -8.29 -4.38 7.37
CA CYS A 89 -9.09 -3.24 7.80
C CYS A 89 -10.55 -3.34 7.29
N ILE A 90 -10.74 -3.64 6.00
CA ILE A 90 -12.06 -3.85 5.38
C ILE A 90 -12.80 -5.00 6.07
N ASN A 91 -12.12 -6.13 6.31
CA ASN A 91 -12.72 -7.28 6.98
C ASN A 91 -13.13 -6.97 8.43
N LEU A 92 -12.31 -6.22 9.16
CA LEU A 92 -12.64 -5.79 10.52
C LEU A 92 -13.85 -4.87 10.55
N LEU A 93 -13.92 -3.87 9.65
CA LEU A 93 -15.10 -3.00 9.51
C LEU A 93 -16.36 -3.80 9.19
N LYS A 94 -16.27 -4.76 8.28
CA LYS A 94 -17.40 -5.64 7.93
C LYS A 94 -17.85 -6.48 9.12
N ASN A 95 -16.92 -7.13 9.82
CA ASN A 95 -17.23 -8.10 10.87
C ASN A 95 -17.65 -7.44 12.20
N ILE A 96 -17.10 -6.25 12.52
CA ILE A 96 -17.34 -5.58 13.80
C ILE A 96 -18.42 -4.49 13.66
N ALA A 97 -18.36 -3.68 12.60
CA ALA A 97 -19.28 -2.56 12.38
C ALA A 97 -20.42 -2.87 11.37
N GLY A 98 -20.41 -4.05 10.74
CA GLY A 98 -21.39 -4.41 9.70
C GLY A 98 -21.28 -3.56 8.43
N GLN A 99 -20.15 -2.88 8.21
CA GLN A 99 -19.96 -1.97 7.10
C GLN A 99 -19.16 -2.61 5.97
N ASP A 100 -19.78 -2.74 4.81
CA ASP A 100 -19.10 -3.19 3.59
C ASP A 100 -18.44 -2.00 2.89
N VAL A 101 -17.11 -2.00 2.84
CA VAL A 101 -16.32 -1.00 2.10
C VAL A 101 -15.96 -1.58 0.74
N THR A 102 -16.46 -0.97 -0.33
CA THR A 102 -16.19 -1.41 -1.71
C THR A 102 -14.80 -0.95 -2.17
N PHE A 103 -14.26 -1.63 -3.20
CA PHE A 103 -13.00 -1.24 -3.83
C PHE A 103 -12.98 0.22 -4.25
N LEU A 104 -14.08 0.70 -4.86
CA LEU A 104 -14.18 2.07 -5.34
C LEU A 104 -14.21 3.08 -4.19
N GLN A 105 -14.98 2.81 -3.13
CA GLN A 105 -15.07 3.70 -1.95
C GLN A 105 -13.69 3.88 -1.30
N TRP A 106 -12.96 2.79 -1.09
CA TRP A 106 -11.60 2.85 -0.56
C TRP A 106 -10.69 3.67 -1.47
N THR A 107 -10.69 3.34 -2.78
CA THR A 107 -9.79 3.97 -3.76
C THR A 107 -10.06 5.47 -3.93
N LEU A 108 -11.31 5.91 -3.86
CA LEU A 108 -11.67 7.33 -3.94
C LEU A 108 -11.10 8.16 -2.77
N ILE A 109 -10.91 7.56 -1.62
CA ILE A 109 -10.27 8.20 -0.46
C ILE A 109 -8.76 7.97 -0.48
N GLY A 110 -8.35 6.73 -0.67
CA GLY A 110 -6.96 6.31 -0.56
C GLY A 110 -6.06 6.87 -1.66
N ALA A 111 -6.52 6.88 -2.93
CA ALA A 111 -5.67 7.31 -4.03
C ALA A 111 -5.31 8.81 -3.99
N PRO A 112 -6.23 9.75 -3.79
CA PRO A 112 -5.87 11.16 -3.62
C PRO A 112 -4.94 11.40 -2.45
N LEU A 113 -5.19 10.72 -1.32
CA LEU A 113 -4.36 10.84 -0.13
C LEU A 113 -2.94 10.27 -0.38
N ALA A 114 -2.83 9.12 -1.01
CA ALA A 114 -1.54 8.53 -1.38
C ALA A 114 -0.72 9.44 -2.29
N VAL A 115 -1.35 10.08 -3.28
CA VAL A 115 -0.68 11.08 -4.15
C VAL A 115 -0.21 12.27 -3.33
N ALA A 116 -1.07 12.86 -2.52
CA ALA A 116 -0.74 14.03 -1.71
C ALA A 116 0.41 13.74 -0.74
N LEU A 117 0.35 12.60 -0.04
CA LEU A 117 1.39 12.18 0.90
C LEU A 117 2.70 11.82 0.20
N THR A 118 2.66 11.22 -0.99
CA THR A 118 3.86 10.93 -1.78
C THR A 118 4.57 12.23 -2.20
N LEU A 119 3.83 13.24 -2.64
CA LEU A 119 4.39 14.54 -2.98
C LEU A 119 4.94 15.26 -1.74
N LEU A 120 4.23 15.18 -0.62
CA LEU A 120 4.70 15.73 0.66
C LEU A 120 5.99 15.04 1.12
N ALA A 121 6.05 13.71 1.07
CA ALA A 121 7.24 12.94 1.42
C ALA A 121 8.43 13.30 0.51
N TRP A 122 8.21 13.44 -0.79
CA TRP A 122 9.23 13.91 -1.73
C TRP A 122 9.73 15.30 -1.37
N PHE A 123 8.82 16.24 -1.06
CA PHE A 123 9.18 17.59 -0.65
C PHE A 123 10.03 17.58 0.62
N ILE A 124 9.61 16.85 1.65
CA ILE A 124 10.34 16.70 2.92
C ILE A 124 11.73 16.12 2.66
N LEU A 125 11.83 15.03 1.91
CA LEU A 125 13.12 14.39 1.59
C LEU A 125 14.06 15.34 0.83
N THR A 126 13.56 16.11 -0.12
CA THR A 126 14.36 17.04 -0.92
C THR A 126 14.81 18.27 -0.12
N VAL A 127 14.09 18.64 0.94
CA VAL A 127 14.47 19.73 1.85
C VAL A 127 15.43 19.25 2.92
N MET A 128 15.14 18.13 3.56
CA MET A 128 15.96 17.58 4.67
C MET A 128 17.26 16.94 4.19
N VAL A 129 17.19 16.24 3.06
CA VAL A 129 18.32 15.49 2.51
C VAL A 129 18.63 16.06 1.12
N LYS A 130 19.27 17.23 1.07
CA LYS A 130 19.63 17.87 -0.21
C LYS A 130 20.59 16.98 -0.98
N PRO A 131 20.22 16.53 -2.21
CA PRO A 131 21.15 15.80 -3.08
C PRO A 131 22.43 16.60 -3.32
N GLU A 132 23.57 15.93 -3.28
CA GLU A 132 24.87 16.51 -3.57
C GLU A 132 25.16 16.64 -5.08
N ILE A 133 24.45 15.87 -5.91
CA ILE A 133 24.55 15.91 -7.36
C ILE A 133 23.34 16.70 -7.93
N GLU A 134 23.59 17.59 -8.87
CA GLU A 134 22.52 18.35 -9.52
C GLU A 134 21.84 17.56 -10.62
N GLU A 135 22.60 16.85 -11.43
CA GLU A 135 22.11 16.04 -12.55
C GLU A 135 22.55 14.58 -12.43
N VAL A 136 21.64 13.70 -12.79
CA VAL A 136 21.86 12.23 -12.79
C VAL A 136 22.23 11.80 -14.20
N GLN A 137 23.36 11.09 -14.31
CA GLN A 137 23.85 10.50 -15.54
C GLN A 137 23.28 9.07 -15.74
N GLY A 138 23.43 8.53 -16.95
CA GLY A 138 23.01 7.15 -17.25
C GLY A 138 21.52 6.98 -17.57
N LEU A 139 20.72 8.05 -17.54
CA LEU A 139 19.30 7.97 -17.90
C LEU A 139 19.07 7.68 -19.40
N ASP A 140 20.06 7.93 -20.24
CA ASP A 140 19.98 7.61 -21.68
C ASP A 140 20.10 6.09 -21.89
N ASN A 141 20.86 5.37 -21.05
CA ASN A 141 20.91 3.90 -21.03
C ASN A 141 19.54 3.29 -20.68
N VAL A 142 18.71 4.01 -19.93
CA VAL A 142 17.31 3.62 -19.64
C VAL A 142 16.48 3.59 -20.91
N LYS A 143 16.71 4.51 -21.85
CA LYS A 143 16.02 4.53 -23.16
C LYS A 143 16.46 3.39 -24.06
N GLU A 144 17.75 3.00 -24.00
CA GLU A 144 18.26 1.85 -24.76
C GLU A 144 17.72 0.54 -24.20
N LYS A 145 17.78 0.34 -22.88
CA LYS A 145 17.15 -0.82 -22.21
C LYS A 145 15.65 -0.95 -22.51
N ARG A 146 14.94 0.19 -22.68
CA ARG A 146 13.54 0.18 -23.12
C ARG A 146 13.36 -0.36 -24.55
N LYS A 147 14.29 -0.05 -25.46
CA LYS A 147 14.27 -0.60 -26.84
C LYS A 147 14.56 -2.09 -26.86
N GLU A 148 15.46 -2.55 -25.97
CA GLU A 148 15.81 -3.96 -25.80
C GLU A 148 14.66 -4.81 -25.25
N LEU A 149 13.73 -4.22 -24.47
CA LEU A 149 12.56 -4.95 -23.93
C LEU A 149 11.62 -5.47 -25.02
N GLY A 150 11.63 -4.87 -26.23
CA GLY A 150 10.81 -5.33 -27.36
C GLY A 150 9.32 -5.20 -27.15
N SER A 151 8.55 -6.03 -27.86
CA SER A 151 7.09 -6.11 -27.72
C SER A 151 6.72 -7.08 -26.59
N LEU A 152 5.54 -6.87 -25.98
CA LEU A 152 5.00 -7.76 -24.94
C LEU A 152 4.98 -9.21 -25.43
N THR A 153 5.49 -10.10 -24.59
CA THR A 153 5.44 -11.55 -24.79
C THR A 153 4.00 -12.07 -24.76
N GLY A 154 3.80 -13.29 -25.24
CA GLY A 154 2.48 -13.94 -25.18
C GLY A 154 1.91 -14.03 -23.79
N ASP A 155 2.76 -14.36 -22.81
CA ASP A 155 2.36 -14.52 -21.40
C ASP A 155 2.10 -13.17 -20.72
N GLU A 156 2.88 -12.14 -21.04
CA GLU A 156 2.58 -10.77 -20.58
C GLU A 156 1.25 -10.25 -21.10
N LYS A 157 0.87 -10.58 -22.33
CA LYS A 157 -0.44 -10.23 -22.90
C LYS A 157 -1.56 -10.97 -22.18
N LYS A 158 -1.43 -12.30 -21.97
CA LYS A 158 -2.42 -13.09 -21.21
C LYS A 158 -2.59 -12.53 -19.80
N PHE A 159 -1.49 -12.26 -19.09
CA PHE A 159 -1.50 -11.64 -17.76
C PHE A 159 -2.23 -10.29 -17.79
N SER A 160 -1.88 -9.42 -18.73
CA SER A 160 -2.47 -8.08 -18.83
C SER A 160 -3.97 -8.12 -19.07
N VAL A 161 -4.46 -9.08 -19.88
CA VAL A 161 -5.89 -9.25 -20.14
C VAL A 161 -6.61 -9.75 -18.88
N ILE A 162 -6.13 -10.81 -18.25
CA ILE A 162 -6.75 -11.37 -17.03
C ILE A 162 -6.74 -10.33 -15.92
N PHE A 163 -5.62 -9.65 -15.72
CA PHE A 163 -5.48 -8.61 -14.73
C PHE A 163 -6.40 -7.40 -15.02
N GLY A 164 -6.52 -6.99 -16.29
CA GLY A 164 -7.45 -5.94 -16.72
C GLY A 164 -8.91 -6.29 -16.42
N ILE A 165 -9.30 -7.55 -16.67
CA ILE A 165 -10.64 -8.06 -16.31
C ILE A 165 -10.83 -8.02 -14.79
N THR A 166 -9.83 -8.44 -14.02
CA THR A 166 -9.87 -8.41 -12.55
C THR A 166 -10.09 -6.99 -12.03
N LEU A 167 -9.34 -6.02 -12.56
CA LEU A 167 -9.51 -4.60 -12.21
C LEU A 167 -10.91 -4.07 -12.55
N LEU A 168 -11.43 -4.42 -13.72
CA LEU A 168 -12.79 -4.04 -14.11
C LEU A 168 -13.84 -4.63 -13.16
N LEU A 169 -13.71 -5.89 -12.78
CA LEU A 169 -14.61 -6.53 -11.82
C LEU A 169 -14.52 -5.89 -10.43
N TRP A 170 -13.35 -5.52 -9.97
CA TRP A 170 -13.19 -4.78 -8.70
C TRP A 170 -13.82 -3.39 -8.76
N LEU A 171 -13.60 -2.64 -9.83
CA LEU A 171 -14.21 -1.32 -10.02
C LEU A 171 -15.73 -1.38 -10.12
N THR A 172 -16.27 -2.44 -10.74
CA THR A 172 -17.72 -2.64 -10.89
C THR A 172 -18.37 -3.32 -9.69
N GLN A 173 -17.62 -3.66 -8.64
CA GLN A 173 -18.10 -4.33 -7.43
C GLN A 173 -19.33 -3.64 -6.80
N THR A 174 -19.34 -2.31 -6.79
CA THR A 174 -20.45 -1.52 -6.25
C THR A 174 -21.78 -1.84 -6.93
N TRP A 175 -21.77 -2.15 -8.22
CA TRP A 175 -22.96 -2.49 -9.01
C TRP A 175 -23.23 -3.98 -9.07
N THR A 176 -22.21 -4.79 -9.25
CA THR A 176 -22.31 -6.25 -9.41
C THR A 176 -22.57 -6.96 -8.08
N LYS A 177 -22.26 -6.32 -6.95
CA LYS A 177 -22.31 -6.92 -5.60
C LYS A 177 -21.46 -8.19 -5.43
N LEU A 178 -20.53 -8.44 -6.35
CA LEU A 178 -19.61 -9.57 -6.24
C LEU A 178 -18.62 -9.33 -5.09
N ASP A 179 -18.33 -10.36 -4.33
CA ASP A 179 -17.35 -10.28 -3.24
C ASP A 179 -15.94 -10.12 -3.80
N LEU A 180 -15.15 -9.22 -3.21
CA LEU A 180 -13.79 -8.91 -3.61
C LEU A 180 -12.88 -10.15 -3.60
N THR A 181 -13.04 -11.00 -2.59
CA THR A 181 -12.27 -12.24 -2.42
C THR A 181 -12.62 -13.24 -3.50
N LEU A 182 -13.92 -13.38 -3.81
CA LEU A 182 -14.38 -14.26 -4.87
C LEU A 182 -13.81 -13.87 -6.24
N ILE A 183 -13.84 -12.59 -6.57
CA ILE A 183 -13.23 -12.06 -7.81
C ILE A 183 -11.75 -12.42 -7.84
N SER A 184 -11.02 -12.11 -6.77
CA SER A 184 -9.57 -12.31 -6.68
C SER A 184 -9.20 -13.79 -6.82
N LEU A 185 -9.88 -14.68 -6.10
CA LEU A 185 -9.63 -16.13 -6.15
C LEU A 185 -9.95 -16.71 -7.53
N THR A 186 -11.09 -16.32 -8.10
CA THR A 186 -11.51 -16.83 -9.43
C THR A 186 -10.53 -16.40 -10.50
N CYS A 187 -10.17 -15.11 -10.54
CA CYS A 187 -9.22 -14.60 -11.53
C CYS A 187 -7.80 -15.19 -11.32
N SER A 188 -7.39 -15.41 -10.07
CA SER A 188 -6.11 -16.08 -9.78
C SER A 188 -6.12 -17.56 -10.23
N ALA A 189 -7.23 -18.25 -10.08
CA ALA A 189 -7.36 -19.66 -10.53
C ALA A 189 -7.22 -19.77 -12.06
N VAL A 190 -7.59 -18.75 -12.82
CA VAL A 190 -7.43 -18.72 -14.29
C VAL A 190 -5.96 -18.85 -14.71
N PHE A 191 -5.00 -18.37 -13.90
CA PHE A 191 -3.57 -18.47 -14.21
C PHE A 191 -3.07 -19.93 -14.30
N PHE A 192 -3.74 -20.85 -13.62
CA PHE A 192 -3.40 -22.28 -13.56
C PHE A 192 -4.13 -23.13 -14.60
N LEU A 193 -5.04 -22.55 -15.39
CA LEU A 193 -5.77 -23.32 -16.40
C LEU A 193 -4.83 -23.82 -17.51
N PRO A 194 -4.97 -25.09 -17.99
CA PRO A 194 -4.04 -25.70 -18.95
C PRO A 194 -3.83 -24.92 -20.25
N LYS A 195 -4.81 -24.11 -20.68
CA LYS A 195 -4.70 -23.26 -21.88
C LYS A 195 -4.04 -21.92 -21.62
N VAL A 196 -4.03 -21.47 -20.38
CA VAL A 196 -3.43 -20.19 -19.94
C VAL A 196 -2.00 -20.44 -19.49
N ASP A 197 -1.80 -21.40 -18.59
CA ASP A 197 -0.50 -21.92 -18.10
C ASP A 197 0.55 -20.83 -17.86
N LEU A 198 0.13 -19.82 -17.08
CA LEU A 198 0.98 -18.65 -16.80
C LEU A 198 1.92 -18.88 -15.64
N ILE A 199 1.52 -19.71 -14.67
CA ILE A 199 2.30 -19.95 -13.47
C ILE A 199 2.15 -21.41 -13.04
N ASP A 200 3.25 -22.04 -12.72
CA ASP A 200 3.31 -23.38 -12.15
C ASP A 200 2.83 -23.36 -10.69
N TRP A 201 2.02 -24.35 -10.31
CA TRP A 201 1.45 -24.46 -8.97
C TRP A 201 2.52 -24.44 -7.87
N LYS A 202 3.61 -25.20 -8.06
CA LYS A 202 4.68 -25.28 -7.06
C LYS A 202 5.36 -23.92 -6.88
N LYS A 203 5.65 -23.22 -7.99
CA LYS A 203 6.22 -21.87 -7.94
C LYS A 203 5.29 -20.88 -7.26
N ALA A 204 3.98 -20.98 -7.50
CA ALA A 204 3.00 -20.12 -6.83
C ALA A 204 2.96 -20.38 -5.32
N VAL A 205 2.97 -21.64 -4.90
CA VAL A 205 3.00 -22.02 -3.48
C VAL A 205 4.28 -21.53 -2.80
N ASP A 206 5.43 -21.75 -3.45
CA ASP A 206 6.73 -21.31 -2.91
C ASP A 206 6.86 -19.77 -2.82
N ALA A 207 6.23 -19.05 -3.74
CA ALA A 207 6.20 -17.58 -3.75
C ALA A 207 5.14 -16.99 -2.81
N THR A 208 4.22 -17.80 -2.30
CA THR A 208 3.16 -17.33 -1.41
C THR A 208 3.72 -16.95 -0.04
N GLY A 209 3.39 -15.75 0.42
CA GLY A 209 3.78 -15.25 1.73
C GLY A 209 2.96 -15.86 2.88
N TRP A 210 3.09 -17.17 3.12
CA TRP A 210 2.33 -17.92 4.14
C TRP A 210 2.35 -17.27 5.52
N ALA A 211 3.51 -16.75 5.95
CA ALA A 211 3.62 -16.02 7.21
C ALA A 211 2.67 -14.82 7.27
N GLY A 212 2.58 -14.05 6.18
CA GLY A 212 1.65 -12.91 6.06
C GLY A 212 0.20 -13.33 6.17
N LEU A 213 -0.21 -14.41 5.50
CA LEU A 213 -1.57 -14.96 5.59
C LEU A 213 -1.93 -15.38 7.00
N LEU A 214 -1.01 -16.07 7.70
CA LEU A 214 -1.23 -16.51 9.09
C LEU A 214 -1.31 -15.31 10.04
N ILE A 215 -0.48 -14.28 9.86
CA ILE A 215 -0.52 -13.05 10.68
C ILE A 215 -1.86 -12.34 10.47
N VAL A 216 -2.30 -12.15 9.24
CA VAL A 216 -3.61 -11.50 8.95
C VAL A 216 -4.76 -12.29 9.56
N GLY A 217 -4.78 -13.61 9.39
CA GLY A 217 -5.81 -14.48 9.95
C GLY A 217 -5.84 -14.45 11.49
N ALA A 218 -4.69 -14.57 12.12
CA ALA A 218 -4.56 -14.51 13.58
C ALA A 218 -4.94 -13.13 14.14
N SER A 219 -4.54 -12.06 13.47
CA SER A 219 -4.89 -10.68 13.86
C SER A 219 -6.41 -10.46 13.78
N ASN A 220 -7.05 -10.95 12.72
CA ASN A 220 -8.51 -10.87 12.58
C ASN A 220 -9.23 -11.65 13.70
N ALA A 221 -8.79 -12.87 14.00
CA ALA A 221 -9.35 -13.68 15.08
C ALA A 221 -9.18 -12.98 16.43
N LEU A 222 -8.00 -12.44 16.73
CA LEU A 222 -7.73 -11.68 17.95
C LEU A 222 -8.64 -10.46 18.09
N ALA A 223 -8.79 -9.67 17.03
CA ALA A 223 -9.65 -8.48 17.02
C ALA A 223 -11.12 -8.85 17.30
N MET A 224 -11.61 -9.94 16.71
CA MET A 224 -12.97 -10.43 16.96
C MET A 224 -13.15 -10.90 18.41
N ILE A 225 -12.19 -11.62 18.96
CA ILE A 225 -12.25 -12.09 20.37
C ILE A 225 -12.25 -10.88 21.31
N LEU A 226 -11.38 -9.90 21.12
CA LEU A 226 -11.33 -8.69 21.92
C LEU A 226 -12.65 -7.92 21.90
N SER A 227 -13.29 -7.85 20.72
CA SER A 227 -14.59 -7.21 20.55
C SER A 227 -15.71 -7.99 21.26
N GLN A 228 -15.77 -9.31 21.08
CA GLN A 228 -16.81 -10.17 21.67
C GLN A 228 -16.73 -10.29 23.19
N GLN A 229 -15.53 -10.25 23.77
CA GLN A 229 -15.31 -10.37 25.21
C GLN A 229 -15.47 -9.04 25.97
N GLY A 230 -15.83 -7.96 25.27
CA GLY A 230 -15.97 -6.63 25.89
C GLY A 230 -14.65 -5.95 26.26
N SER A 231 -13.52 -6.61 26.04
CA SER A 231 -12.19 -6.03 26.34
C SER A 231 -11.92 -4.77 25.52
N ALA A 232 -12.31 -4.78 24.24
CA ALA A 232 -12.20 -3.62 23.36
C ALA A 232 -13.07 -2.45 23.88
N GLU A 233 -14.26 -2.73 24.38
CA GLU A 233 -15.15 -1.70 24.94
C GLU A 233 -14.55 -1.09 26.20
N TRP A 234 -14.02 -1.89 27.11
CA TRP A 234 -13.38 -1.41 28.33
C TRP A 234 -12.18 -0.50 28.00
N ILE A 235 -11.29 -0.92 27.11
CA ILE A 235 -10.13 -0.13 26.68
C ILE A 235 -10.58 1.17 26.00
N SER A 236 -11.55 1.10 25.08
CA SER A 236 -12.09 2.27 24.38
C SER A 236 -12.64 3.29 25.38
N ASN A 237 -13.42 2.85 26.37
CA ASN A 237 -13.97 3.73 27.39
C ASN A 237 -12.88 4.40 28.24
N GLN A 238 -11.83 3.64 28.60
CA GLN A 238 -10.75 4.13 29.46
C GLN A 238 -9.87 5.18 28.75
N PHE A 239 -9.55 4.96 27.48
CA PHE A 239 -8.60 5.81 26.74
C PHE A 239 -9.26 6.82 25.82
N LEU A 240 -10.41 6.49 25.26
CA LEU A 240 -11.08 7.28 24.23
C LEU A 240 -12.46 7.81 24.66
N GLY A 241 -12.97 7.36 25.82
CA GLY A 241 -14.32 7.72 26.28
C GLY A 241 -14.53 9.22 26.50
N GLY A 242 -13.51 9.96 26.88
CA GLY A 242 -13.56 11.42 27.02
C GLY A 242 -13.72 12.20 25.72
N LEU A 243 -13.65 11.52 24.55
CA LEU A 243 -13.82 12.15 23.25
C LEU A 243 -15.27 12.19 22.77
N VAL A 244 -16.18 11.50 23.45
CA VAL A 244 -17.60 11.50 23.10
C VAL A 244 -18.15 12.91 23.29
N GLY A 245 -18.74 13.50 22.23
CA GLY A 245 -19.20 14.89 22.23
C GLY A 245 -18.15 15.93 21.79
N SER A 246 -16.92 15.51 21.53
CA SER A 246 -15.88 16.38 20.97
C SER A 246 -16.10 16.63 19.47
N SER A 247 -15.42 17.65 18.92
CA SER A 247 -15.47 17.90 17.47
C SER A 247 -14.84 16.73 16.68
N MET A 248 -15.35 16.51 15.46
CA MET A 248 -14.83 15.47 14.55
C MET A 248 -13.31 15.56 14.38
N LEU A 249 -12.78 16.78 14.20
CA LEU A 249 -11.35 17.00 14.05
C LEU A 249 -10.56 16.56 15.30
N SER A 250 -11.06 16.87 16.50
CA SER A 250 -10.44 16.45 17.75
C SER A 250 -10.40 14.93 17.89
N ILE A 251 -11.50 14.27 17.54
CA ILE A 251 -11.59 12.81 17.56
C ILE A 251 -10.56 12.21 16.57
N MET A 252 -10.51 12.69 15.33
CA MET A 252 -9.55 12.22 14.32
C MET A 252 -8.10 12.41 14.77
N LEU A 253 -7.75 13.56 15.34
CA LEU A 253 -6.39 13.84 15.81
C LEU A 253 -5.98 12.90 16.94
N VAL A 254 -6.87 12.69 17.92
CA VAL A 254 -6.55 11.82 19.06
C VAL A 254 -6.51 10.36 18.63
N VAL A 255 -7.42 9.89 17.77
CA VAL A 255 -7.40 8.53 17.22
C VAL A 255 -6.11 8.29 16.42
N THR A 256 -5.69 9.25 15.60
CA THR A 256 -4.43 9.17 14.87
C THR A 256 -3.23 9.12 15.82
N ALA A 257 -3.19 9.99 16.82
CA ALA A 257 -2.12 10.00 17.85
C ALA A 257 -2.08 8.68 18.64
N PHE A 258 -3.25 8.13 18.97
CA PHE A 258 -3.36 6.84 19.65
C PHE A 258 -2.84 5.70 18.77
N GLY A 259 -3.22 5.65 17.50
CA GLY A 259 -2.72 4.66 16.55
C GLY A 259 -1.20 4.74 16.36
N LEU A 260 -0.64 5.94 16.26
CA LEU A 260 0.80 6.15 16.20
C LEU A 260 1.51 5.68 17.49
N PHE A 261 0.93 5.96 18.64
CA PHE A 261 1.46 5.50 19.94
C PHE A 261 1.47 3.97 20.03
N ILE A 262 0.38 3.31 19.66
CA ILE A 262 0.31 1.85 19.63
C ILE A 262 1.31 1.28 18.61
N HIS A 263 1.45 1.91 17.45
CA HIS A 263 2.41 1.46 16.43
C HIS A 263 3.87 1.59 16.88
N PHE A 264 4.16 2.57 17.71
CA PHE A 264 5.50 2.69 18.34
C PHE A 264 5.79 1.53 19.31
N LEU A 265 4.78 1.07 20.03
CA LEU A 265 4.90 -0.07 20.97
C LEU A 265 4.89 -1.42 20.22
N VAL A 266 4.08 -1.53 19.18
CA VAL A 266 3.87 -2.77 18.41
C VAL A 266 4.17 -2.47 16.93
N PRO A 267 5.41 -2.65 16.46
CA PRO A 267 5.84 -2.26 15.12
C PRO A 267 5.35 -3.23 14.02
N VAL A 268 4.14 -3.77 14.14
CA VAL A 268 3.50 -4.68 13.19
C VAL A 268 2.12 -4.16 12.87
N GLY A 269 1.93 -3.61 11.65
CA GLY A 269 0.69 -2.95 11.23
C GLY A 269 -0.58 -3.80 11.42
N ASN A 270 -0.52 -5.09 11.10
CA ASN A 270 -1.67 -5.99 11.28
C ASN A 270 -2.10 -6.10 12.77
N ALA A 271 -1.14 -6.16 13.70
CA ALA A 271 -1.42 -6.22 15.12
C ALA A 271 -1.98 -4.88 15.65
N VAL A 272 -1.47 -3.76 15.13
CA VAL A 272 -2.01 -2.42 15.45
C VAL A 272 -3.48 -2.32 15.02
N LEU A 273 -3.81 -2.71 13.80
CA LEU A 273 -5.20 -2.70 13.33
C LEU A 273 -6.10 -3.62 14.16
N ALA A 274 -5.62 -4.82 14.50
CA ALA A 274 -6.40 -5.76 15.30
C ALA A 274 -6.79 -5.18 16.68
N VAL A 275 -5.96 -4.31 17.24
CA VAL A 275 -6.24 -3.63 18.52
C VAL A 275 -7.04 -2.34 18.27
N CYS A 276 -6.60 -1.48 17.35
CA CYS A 276 -7.16 -0.14 17.18
C CYS A 276 -8.56 -0.14 16.55
N VAL A 277 -8.81 -0.96 15.52
CA VAL A 277 -10.09 -0.92 14.79
C VAL A 277 -11.29 -1.22 15.69
N PRO A 278 -11.30 -2.28 16.54
CA PRO A 278 -12.41 -2.50 17.46
C PRO A 278 -12.66 -1.31 18.41
N LEU A 279 -11.59 -0.69 18.91
CA LEU A 279 -11.70 0.46 19.82
C LEU A 279 -12.29 1.69 19.13
N ILE A 280 -11.84 1.94 17.90
CA ILE A 280 -12.29 3.07 17.06
C ILE A 280 -13.75 2.88 16.65
N VAL A 281 -14.17 1.66 16.30
CA VAL A 281 -15.57 1.37 15.97
C VAL A 281 -16.48 1.66 17.16
N ILE A 282 -16.10 1.21 18.36
CA ILE A 282 -16.88 1.47 19.58
C ILE A 282 -16.97 2.98 19.88
N LEU A 283 -15.86 3.71 19.72
CA LEU A 283 -15.86 5.17 19.88
C LEU A 283 -16.78 5.83 18.85
N ALA A 284 -16.69 5.41 17.60
CA ALA A 284 -17.50 5.95 16.50
C ALA A 284 -18.99 5.77 16.76
N ASP A 285 -19.40 4.57 17.17
CA ASP A 285 -20.79 4.26 17.52
C ASP A 285 -21.30 5.16 18.66
N LYS A 286 -20.50 5.33 19.73
CA LYS A 286 -20.85 6.21 20.86
C LYS A 286 -20.89 7.69 20.49
N ALA A 287 -20.05 8.11 19.56
CA ALA A 287 -20.01 9.48 19.07
C ALA A 287 -21.06 9.77 17.97
N GLY A 288 -21.79 8.76 17.50
CA GLY A 288 -22.75 8.88 16.39
C GLY A 288 -22.07 9.15 15.04
N ILE A 289 -20.82 8.72 14.88
CA ILE A 289 -20.00 8.92 13.67
C ILE A 289 -19.93 7.60 12.92
N ASN A 290 -19.97 7.66 11.58
CA ASN A 290 -19.75 6.47 10.78
C ASN A 290 -18.31 5.95 11.01
N PRO A 291 -18.12 4.70 11.50
CA PRO A 291 -16.81 4.13 11.79
C PRO A 291 -15.81 4.20 10.65
N MET A 292 -16.27 4.10 9.40
CA MET A 292 -15.44 4.18 8.21
C MET A 292 -14.59 5.45 8.16
N TYR A 293 -15.12 6.61 8.59
CA TYR A 293 -14.39 7.88 8.55
C TYR A 293 -13.29 8.01 9.61
N LEU A 294 -13.34 7.19 10.65
CA LEU A 294 -12.31 7.18 11.70
C LEU A 294 -11.27 6.08 11.50
N VAL A 295 -11.61 5.06 10.74
CA VAL A 295 -10.73 3.90 10.50
C VAL A 295 -9.91 4.06 9.23
N LEU A 296 -10.45 4.74 8.19
CA LEU A 296 -9.75 5.08 6.95
C LEU A 296 -9.01 6.41 7.05
#